data_4d645f52e620b4595f88d9cc36209afe
#
_entry.id   4d645f52e620b4595f88d9cc36209afe
#
_cell.length_a   1.000
_cell.length_b   1.000
_cell.length_c   1.000
_cell.angle_alpha   90.00
_cell.angle_beta   90.00
_cell.angle_gamma   90.00
#
_symmetry.space_group_name_H-M   'P 1'
#
loop_
_entity.id
_entity.type
_entity.pdbx_description
1 polymer ?
#
loop_
_entity_poly.entity_id
_entity_poly.type
_entity_poly.pdbx_seq_one_letter_code
_entity_poly.pdbx_strand_id
1 'polypeptide(L)'
;MNFVPDSNIAHNCLCKGAFSQYSRAYVITNEDLRYSLQFMPKETNRALTVVGSGDHPLFASLYGAKHVDTFDISYNAKCIMDIKVAALQSGLDLFDYEQMLYELFYCRDITGLKNIDKIYEKLPSVEYKYLCDMKKVSLFHQGANPQLYSRFLPNKREYGRLKDIVQKPYTFVLSDIKDLGAKITKTYDFVHVSNIFDYVPRDKSFDVLSSLLKLVNPNGRILVHNQMVWSGPSCRKIAETFNNWRHIKEKDNINILERIR
;
A
#
# COMPACT_ATOMS: atom_id res chain seq x y z
N MET A 1 8.65 17.02 -8.90
CA MET A 1 8.24 18.01 -7.89
C MET A 1 8.37 17.34 -6.54
N ASN A 2 9.27 17.83 -5.69
CA ASN A 2 9.36 17.35 -4.31
C ASN A 2 8.19 17.96 -3.54
N PHE A 3 7.26 17.13 -3.11
CA PHE A 3 6.15 17.55 -2.25
C PHE A 3 6.74 17.90 -0.87
N VAL A 4 6.58 19.14 -0.45
CA VAL A 4 6.91 19.57 0.91
C VAL A 4 5.57 19.75 1.64
N PRO A 5 5.29 18.93 2.66
CA PRO A 5 4.06 19.09 3.44
C PRO A 5 4.09 20.45 4.16
N ASP A 6 3.06 21.25 3.97
CA ASP A 6 2.83 22.47 4.74
C ASP A 6 2.23 22.10 6.11
N SER A 7 2.75 22.66 7.20
CA SER A 7 2.26 22.42 8.56
C SER A 7 0.79 22.79 8.78
N ASN A 8 0.24 23.73 8.01
CA ASN A 8 -1.17 24.08 8.00
C ASN A 8 -2.06 23.00 7.38
N ILE A 9 -1.49 22.12 6.59
CA ILE A 9 -2.18 21.05 5.87
C ILE A 9 -2.60 19.94 6.83
N ALA A 10 -1.80 19.63 7.84
CA ALA A 10 -2.12 18.65 8.86
C ALA A 10 -3.42 19.02 9.60
N HIS A 11 -3.67 20.30 9.85
CA HIS A 11 -4.89 20.78 10.49
C HIS A 11 -6.13 20.64 9.60
N ASN A 12 -5.99 20.82 8.29
CA ASN A 12 -7.09 20.69 7.33
C ASN A 12 -7.51 19.24 7.05
N CYS A 13 -6.66 18.24 7.35
CA CYS A 13 -6.98 16.82 7.16
C CYS A 13 -8.05 16.30 8.10
N LEU A 14 -8.23 16.94 9.24
CA LEU A 14 -9.24 16.53 10.24
C LEU A 14 -10.67 16.87 9.81
N CYS A 15 -10.83 17.82 8.89
CA CYS A 15 -12.11 18.45 8.59
C CYS A 15 -12.72 18.05 7.23
N LYS A 16 -12.00 17.37 6.35
CA LYS A 16 -12.47 17.09 4.99
C LYS A 16 -12.50 15.59 4.71
N GLY A 17 -13.64 15.14 4.27
CA GLY A 17 -14.09 13.83 3.81
C GLY A 17 -13.05 12.71 3.58
N ALA A 18 -13.53 11.50 3.49
CA ALA A 18 -12.83 10.26 3.79
C ALA A 18 -11.47 10.04 3.11
N PHE A 19 -11.20 10.59 1.91
CA PHE A 19 -9.96 10.29 1.17
C PHE A 19 -9.43 11.52 0.42
N SER A 20 -8.26 11.98 0.83
CA SER A 20 -7.50 13.07 0.21
C SER A 20 -6.00 12.79 0.37
N GLN A 21 -5.16 13.60 -0.26
CA GLN A 21 -3.69 13.51 -0.10
C GLN A 21 -3.20 13.60 1.35
N TYR A 22 -4.07 13.95 2.29
CA TYR A 22 -3.80 14.05 3.73
C TYR A 22 -4.66 13.10 4.55
N SER A 23 -5.28 12.11 3.92
CA SER A 23 -6.10 11.13 4.62
C SER A 23 -5.28 10.34 5.63
N ARG A 24 -5.97 9.83 6.64
CA ARG A 24 -5.40 8.87 7.59
C ARG A 24 -4.85 7.67 6.85
N ALA A 25 -3.69 7.18 7.27
CA ALA A 25 -3.11 5.94 6.79
C ALA A 25 -3.34 4.82 7.79
N TYR A 26 -3.42 3.60 7.29
CA TYR A 26 -3.38 2.42 8.13
C TYR A 26 -1.94 2.17 8.58
N VAL A 27 -1.76 1.74 9.83
CA VAL A 27 -0.44 1.33 10.34
C VAL A 27 -0.17 -0.14 10.03
N ILE A 28 -1.19 -0.97 10.06
CA ILE A 28 -1.12 -2.40 9.77
C ILE A 28 -2.21 -2.74 8.76
N THR A 29 -1.91 -3.59 7.78
CA THR A 29 -2.90 -4.05 6.81
C THR A 29 -4.01 -4.85 7.49
N ASN A 30 -5.22 -4.75 6.96
CA ASN A 30 -6.36 -5.57 7.32
C ASN A 30 -6.61 -6.71 6.31
N GLU A 31 -5.67 -6.96 5.40
CA GLU A 31 -5.75 -7.96 4.36
C GLU A 31 -4.75 -9.10 4.58
N ASP A 32 -5.13 -10.31 4.24
CA ASP A 32 -4.21 -11.43 4.16
C ASP A 32 -3.36 -11.34 2.88
N LEU A 33 -2.24 -10.61 2.97
CA LEU A 33 -1.35 -10.43 1.84
C LEU A 33 -0.66 -11.73 1.40
N ARG A 34 -0.49 -12.71 2.30
CA ARG A 34 0.06 -14.02 1.94
C ARG A 34 -0.87 -14.73 0.97
N TYR A 35 -2.17 -14.65 1.25
CA TYR A 35 -3.17 -15.23 0.35
C TYR A 35 -3.29 -14.44 -0.96
N SER A 36 -3.35 -13.13 -0.91
CA SER A 36 -3.48 -12.29 -2.10
C SER A 36 -2.29 -12.42 -3.05
N LEU A 37 -1.07 -12.41 -2.51
CA LEU A 37 0.15 -12.38 -3.32
C LEU A 37 0.55 -13.75 -3.89
N GLN A 38 -0.06 -14.85 -3.49
CA GLN A 38 0.11 -16.14 -4.19
C GLN A 38 -0.36 -16.08 -5.66
N PHE A 39 -1.22 -15.12 -6.00
CA PHE A 39 -1.68 -14.90 -7.38
C PHE A 39 -0.76 -14.00 -8.20
N MET A 40 0.29 -13.46 -7.61
CA MET A 40 1.31 -12.73 -8.33
C MET A 40 2.07 -13.70 -9.28
N PRO A 41 2.32 -13.34 -10.55
CA PRO A 41 3.10 -14.18 -11.44
C PRO A 41 4.48 -14.51 -10.85
N LYS A 42 4.94 -15.77 -11.00
CA LYS A 42 6.20 -16.24 -10.37
C LYS A 42 7.44 -15.45 -10.78
N GLU A 43 7.48 -14.95 -12.00
CA GLU A 43 8.60 -14.19 -12.54
C GLU A 43 8.29 -12.70 -12.65
N THR A 44 7.60 -12.15 -11.66
CA THR A 44 7.26 -10.73 -11.63
C THR A 44 8.54 -9.88 -11.58
N ASN A 45 8.83 -9.22 -12.69
CA ASN A 45 9.92 -8.26 -12.74
C ASN A 45 9.52 -6.93 -12.11
N ARG A 46 8.30 -6.43 -12.41
CA ARG A 46 7.81 -5.16 -11.90
C ARG A 46 6.38 -5.29 -11.38
N ALA A 47 6.17 -4.87 -10.15
CA ALA A 47 4.86 -4.74 -9.54
C ALA A 47 4.51 -3.28 -9.27
N LEU A 48 3.21 -2.95 -9.33
CA LEU A 48 2.63 -1.71 -8.85
C LEU A 48 1.66 -2.05 -7.72
N THR A 49 1.84 -1.45 -6.55
CA THR A 49 0.97 -1.69 -5.41
C THR A 49 0.46 -0.40 -4.81
N VAL A 50 -0.76 -0.41 -4.28
CA VAL A 50 -1.14 0.64 -3.32
C VAL A 50 -0.19 0.57 -2.11
N VAL A 51 0.08 1.72 -1.49
CA VAL A 51 0.85 1.75 -0.24
C VAL A 51 0.02 1.22 0.92
N GLY A 52 -1.20 1.77 1.12
CA GLY A 52 -2.08 1.43 2.22
C GLY A 52 -1.39 1.65 3.58
N SER A 53 -1.02 0.55 4.24
CA SER A 53 -0.23 0.56 5.47
C SER A 53 1.29 0.45 5.25
N GLY A 54 1.76 0.39 4.01
CA GLY A 54 3.14 0.05 3.66
C GLY A 54 3.42 -1.46 3.60
N ASP A 55 2.49 -2.31 4.01
CA ASP A 55 2.69 -3.77 3.98
C ASP A 55 2.60 -4.34 2.57
N HIS A 56 1.76 -3.79 1.70
CA HIS A 56 1.60 -4.26 0.32
C HIS A 56 2.90 -4.28 -0.48
N PRO A 57 3.69 -3.18 -0.56
CA PRO A 57 4.97 -3.19 -1.27
C PRO A 57 6.01 -4.09 -0.61
N LEU A 58 6.05 -4.15 0.73
CA LEU A 58 6.96 -5.01 1.46
C LEU A 58 6.71 -6.48 1.14
N PHE A 59 5.45 -6.91 1.22
CA PHE A 59 5.07 -8.29 0.91
C PHE A 59 5.21 -8.60 -0.60
N ALA A 60 4.92 -7.66 -1.51
CA ALA A 60 5.17 -7.88 -2.93
C ALA A 60 6.66 -8.18 -3.21
N SER A 61 7.57 -7.45 -2.55
CA SER A 61 9.00 -7.72 -2.62
C SER A 61 9.34 -9.08 -2.00
N LEU A 62 8.75 -9.43 -0.85
CA LEU A 62 8.96 -10.71 -0.16
C LEU A 62 8.51 -11.90 -1.03
N TYR A 63 7.45 -11.73 -1.82
CA TYR A 63 6.90 -12.74 -2.72
C TYR A 63 7.58 -12.77 -4.10
N GLY A 64 8.61 -11.96 -4.32
CA GLY A 64 9.53 -12.10 -5.44
C GLY A 64 9.44 -11.05 -6.52
N ALA A 65 8.67 -9.97 -6.34
CA ALA A 65 8.74 -8.83 -7.24
C ALA A 65 10.13 -8.18 -7.17
N LYS A 66 10.83 -8.07 -8.32
CA LYS A 66 12.19 -7.52 -8.36
C LYS A 66 12.21 -6.00 -8.21
N HIS A 67 11.18 -5.34 -8.72
CA HIS A 67 10.96 -3.89 -8.60
C HIS A 67 9.51 -3.65 -8.19
N VAL A 68 9.32 -2.81 -7.19
CA VAL A 68 7.99 -2.41 -6.73
C VAL A 68 7.88 -0.91 -6.80
N ASP A 69 7.00 -0.43 -7.67
CA ASP A 69 6.54 0.96 -7.69
C ASP A 69 5.25 1.03 -6.84
N THR A 70 5.00 2.15 -6.20
CA THR A 70 3.88 2.33 -5.28
C THR A 70 3.06 3.55 -5.61
N PHE A 71 1.80 3.53 -5.26
CA PHE A 71 0.93 4.69 -5.34
C PHE A 71 0.01 4.76 -4.12
N ASP A 72 -0.43 5.94 -3.79
CA ASP A 72 -1.51 6.17 -2.84
C ASP A 72 -2.09 7.57 -3.06
N ILE A 73 -3.34 7.78 -2.63
CA ILE A 73 -3.93 9.10 -2.55
C ILE A 73 -3.41 9.88 -1.34
N SER A 74 -2.93 9.17 -0.32
CA SER A 74 -2.47 9.72 0.95
C SER A 74 -0.94 9.75 1.05
N TYR A 75 -0.39 10.93 1.26
CA TYR A 75 1.03 11.08 1.59
C TYR A 75 1.37 10.45 2.96
N ASN A 76 0.39 10.38 3.86
CA ASN A 76 0.58 9.73 5.17
C ASN A 76 0.85 8.24 5.03
N ALA A 77 0.23 7.56 4.04
CA ALA A 77 0.54 6.17 3.74
C ALA A 77 2.01 6.01 3.35
N LYS A 78 2.53 6.90 2.50
CA LYS A 78 3.96 6.92 2.17
C LYS A 78 4.84 7.07 3.42
N CYS A 79 4.51 8.00 4.32
CA CYS A 79 5.28 8.19 5.54
C CYS A 79 5.31 6.93 6.42
N ILE A 80 4.19 6.23 6.57
CA ILE A 80 4.15 4.94 7.30
C ILE A 80 5.02 3.89 6.62
N MET A 81 4.97 3.80 5.29
CA MET A 81 5.84 2.91 4.53
C MET A 81 7.31 3.23 4.77
N ASP A 82 7.70 4.50 4.70
CA ASP A 82 9.08 4.92 4.89
C ASP A 82 9.59 4.63 6.31
N ILE A 83 8.74 4.80 7.33
CA ILE A 83 9.07 4.40 8.71
C ILE A 83 9.32 2.89 8.79
N LYS A 84 8.47 2.07 8.21
CA LYS A 84 8.65 0.61 8.18
C LYS A 84 9.94 0.21 7.47
N VAL A 85 10.21 0.82 6.33
CA VAL A 85 11.46 0.60 5.57
C VAL A 85 12.67 1.01 6.40
N ALA A 86 12.64 2.20 7.00
CA ALA A 86 13.71 2.69 7.86
C ALA A 86 13.96 1.78 9.08
N ALA A 87 12.90 1.28 9.70
CA ALA A 87 12.99 0.32 10.80
C ALA A 87 13.66 -1.00 10.38
N LEU A 88 13.30 -1.54 9.23
CA LEU A 88 13.95 -2.73 8.66
C LEU A 88 15.43 -2.47 8.36
N GLN A 89 15.76 -1.33 7.77
CA GLN A 89 17.14 -0.94 7.41
C GLN A 89 18.00 -0.58 8.63
N SER A 90 17.40 -0.12 9.73
CA SER A 90 18.09 0.19 10.98
C SER A 90 18.50 -1.05 11.76
N GLY A 91 18.06 -2.23 11.32
CA GLY A 91 18.41 -3.50 11.93
C GLY A 91 17.60 -3.84 13.17
N LEU A 92 16.46 -3.17 13.42
CA LEU A 92 15.56 -3.55 14.53
C LEU A 92 15.31 -5.06 14.51
N ASP A 93 15.13 -5.64 15.67
CA ASP A 93 14.60 -6.99 15.76
C ASP A 93 13.07 -6.99 15.57
N LEU A 94 12.48 -8.18 15.45
CA LEU A 94 11.05 -8.31 15.19
C LEU A 94 10.21 -7.74 16.35
N PHE A 95 10.65 -7.94 17.58
CA PHE A 95 9.94 -7.45 18.75
C PHE A 95 9.90 -5.91 18.79
N ASP A 96 11.05 -5.27 18.60
CA ASP A 96 11.15 -3.80 18.56
C ASP A 96 10.34 -3.22 17.38
N TYR A 97 10.32 -3.93 16.22
CA TYR A 97 9.50 -3.55 15.07
C TYR A 97 7.99 -3.62 15.37
N GLU A 98 7.54 -4.69 16.01
CA GLU A 98 6.13 -4.84 16.40
C GLU A 98 5.75 -3.78 17.45
N GLN A 99 6.62 -3.51 18.43
CA GLN A 99 6.40 -2.44 19.40
C GLN A 99 6.27 -1.07 18.72
N MET A 100 7.13 -0.77 17.75
CA MET A 100 7.02 0.46 16.97
C MET A 100 5.65 0.57 16.29
N LEU A 101 5.15 -0.50 15.67
CA LEU A 101 3.84 -0.49 15.02
C LEU A 101 2.70 -0.28 16.03
N TYR A 102 2.79 -0.88 17.23
CA TYR A 102 1.81 -0.67 18.29
C TYR A 102 1.84 0.77 18.81
N GLU A 103 3.02 1.35 19.02
CA GLU A 103 3.14 2.75 19.42
C GLU A 103 2.54 3.70 18.36
N LEU A 104 2.85 3.48 17.07
CA LEU A 104 2.24 4.22 15.98
C LEU A 104 0.71 4.08 15.97
N PHE A 105 0.21 2.89 16.25
CA PHE A 105 -1.22 2.62 16.24
C PHE A 105 -1.96 3.26 17.39
N TYR A 106 -1.44 3.14 18.64
CA TYR A 106 -2.11 3.61 19.85
C TYR A 106 -1.74 5.03 20.23
N CYS A 107 -0.44 5.29 20.31
CA CYS A 107 0.08 6.51 20.90
C CYS A 107 0.41 7.57 19.84
N ARG A 108 0.59 7.14 18.59
CA ARG A 108 0.98 8.00 17.47
C ARG A 108 2.30 8.73 17.70
N ASP A 109 3.10 8.18 18.56
CA ASP A 109 4.40 8.71 18.95
C ASP A 109 5.38 7.57 19.13
N ILE A 110 6.45 7.60 18.35
CA ILE A 110 7.53 6.64 18.42
C ILE A 110 8.79 7.19 19.08
N THR A 111 8.75 8.42 19.57
CA THR A 111 9.96 9.07 20.12
C THR A 111 10.49 8.45 21.40
N GLY A 112 9.65 7.71 22.13
CA GLY A 112 10.05 6.95 23.32
C GLY A 112 10.63 5.57 23.05
N LEU A 113 10.66 5.14 21.78
CA LEU A 113 11.15 3.81 21.44
C LEU A 113 12.67 3.70 21.56
N LYS A 114 13.11 2.56 22.06
CA LYS A 114 14.52 2.17 22.00
C LYS A 114 14.99 2.13 20.53
N ASN A 115 16.15 2.67 20.25
CA ASN A 115 16.74 2.73 18.92
C ASN A 115 16.01 3.63 17.90
N ILE A 116 15.14 4.53 18.34
CA ILE A 116 14.43 5.46 17.44
C ILE A 116 15.39 6.31 16.60
N ASP A 117 16.53 6.71 17.15
CA ASP A 117 17.55 7.49 16.44
C ASP A 117 18.05 6.77 15.20
N LYS A 118 18.20 5.45 15.25
CA LYS A 118 18.61 4.64 14.09
C LYS A 118 17.57 4.63 12.99
N ILE A 119 16.28 4.71 13.34
CA ILE A 119 15.20 4.85 12.37
C ILE A 119 15.28 6.23 11.74
N TYR A 120 15.45 7.26 12.55
CA TYR A 120 15.53 8.65 12.09
C TYR A 120 16.72 8.90 11.14
N GLU A 121 17.86 8.25 11.36
CA GLU A 121 19.02 8.30 10.47
C GLU A 121 18.73 7.76 9.06
N LYS A 122 17.75 6.86 8.93
CA LYS A 122 17.35 6.24 7.65
C LYS A 122 16.20 6.96 6.98
N LEU A 123 15.48 7.83 7.70
CA LEU A 123 14.39 8.60 7.12
C LEU A 123 14.91 9.82 6.38
N PRO A 124 14.34 10.17 5.21
CA PRO A 124 14.57 11.45 4.59
C PRO A 124 14.22 12.60 5.55
N SER A 125 15.00 13.68 5.54
CA SER A 125 14.81 14.81 6.46
C SER A 125 13.40 15.44 6.41
N VAL A 126 12.74 15.36 5.26
CA VAL A 126 11.36 15.84 5.06
C VAL A 126 10.37 14.98 5.82
N GLU A 127 10.49 13.66 5.74
CA GLU A 127 9.64 12.70 6.47
C GLU A 127 9.86 12.80 7.97
N TYR A 128 11.10 13.01 8.43
CA TYR A 128 11.39 13.23 9.84
C TYR A 128 10.66 14.46 10.39
N LYS A 129 10.75 15.59 9.69
CA LYS A 129 10.05 16.82 10.08
C LYS A 129 8.53 16.61 10.10
N TYR A 130 8.02 15.94 9.08
CA TYR A 130 6.60 15.62 8.98
C TYR A 130 6.14 14.72 10.13
N LEU A 131 6.91 13.70 10.49
CA LEU A 131 6.63 12.82 11.63
C LEU A 131 6.60 13.56 12.96
N CYS A 132 7.52 14.49 13.16
CA CYS A 132 7.52 15.33 14.38
C CYS A 132 6.28 16.23 14.45
N ASP A 133 5.81 16.74 13.31
CA ASP A 133 4.60 17.54 13.22
C ASP A 133 3.32 16.69 13.38
N MET A 134 3.38 15.43 13.01
CA MET A 134 2.28 14.46 13.12
C MET A 134 1.88 14.17 14.58
N LYS A 135 2.75 14.39 15.56
CA LYS A 135 2.40 14.28 17.00
C LYS A 135 1.18 15.11 17.37
N LYS A 136 0.95 16.22 16.68
CA LYS A 136 -0.15 17.16 16.94
C LYS A 136 -1.44 16.79 16.25
N VAL A 137 -1.44 15.80 15.35
CA VAL A 137 -2.56 15.51 14.47
C VAL A 137 -2.92 14.03 14.52
N SER A 138 -4.21 13.73 14.64
CA SER A 138 -4.74 12.37 14.64
C SER A 138 -4.71 11.73 13.24
N LEU A 139 -3.55 11.35 12.75
CA LEU A 139 -3.33 10.91 11.37
C LEU A 139 -3.63 9.42 11.13
N PHE A 140 -3.56 8.60 12.16
CA PHE A 140 -3.71 7.15 12.02
C PHE A 140 -5.13 6.69 12.28
N HIS A 141 -5.55 5.65 11.60
CA HIS A 141 -6.89 5.09 11.76
C HIS A 141 -7.11 4.61 13.20
N GLN A 142 -8.11 5.19 13.87
CA GLN A 142 -8.58 4.71 15.15
C GLN A 142 -9.76 3.76 14.89
N GLY A 143 -9.80 2.65 15.54
CA GLY A 143 -11.01 1.87 15.64
C GLY A 143 -10.87 0.36 15.49
N ALA A 144 -9.68 -0.15 15.20
CA ALA A 144 -9.46 -1.58 15.20
C ALA A 144 -8.38 -1.97 16.21
N ASN A 145 -8.62 -3.04 16.94
CA ASN A 145 -7.63 -3.60 17.87
C ASN A 145 -6.44 -4.14 17.05
N PRO A 146 -5.19 -3.64 17.24
CA PRO A 146 -4.03 -4.13 16.49
C PRO A 146 -3.77 -5.61 16.71
N GLN A 147 -4.18 -6.19 17.83
CA GLN A 147 -4.08 -7.62 18.05
C GLN A 147 -4.87 -8.45 17.03
N LEU A 148 -5.96 -7.91 16.47
CA LEU A 148 -6.70 -8.55 15.39
C LEU A 148 -5.90 -8.62 14.09
N TYR A 149 -4.95 -7.70 13.91
CA TYR A 149 -4.14 -7.59 12.69
C TYR A 149 -2.73 -8.16 12.86
N SER A 150 -2.32 -8.55 14.08
CA SER A 150 -1.00 -9.14 14.34
C SER A 150 -0.71 -10.36 13.44
N ARG A 151 -1.74 -11.13 13.11
CA ARG A 151 -1.66 -12.28 12.18
C ARG A 151 -1.21 -11.89 10.76
N PHE A 152 -1.37 -10.63 10.36
CA PHE A 152 -0.98 -10.12 9.06
C PHE A 152 0.45 -9.56 9.04
N LEU A 153 1.05 -9.36 10.20
CA LEU A 153 2.45 -8.95 10.31
C LEU A 153 3.40 -10.05 9.81
N PRO A 154 4.59 -9.70 9.34
CA PRO A 154 5.58 -10.69 8.93
C PRO A 154 5.97 -11.58 10.13
N ASN A 155 6.01 -12.88 9.92
CA ASN A 155 6.59 -13.79 10.91
C ASN A 155 8.11 -13.65 10.96
N LYS A 156 8.77 -14.29 11.92
CA LYS A 156 10.24 -14.18 12.12
C LYS A 156 11.07 -14.48 10.86
N ARG A 157 10.67 -15.47 10.05
CA ARG A 157 11.37 -15.82 8.82
C ARG A 157 11.14 -14.76 7.73
N GLU A 158 9.91 -14.31 7.59
CA GLU A 158 9.53 -13.25 6.63
C GLU A 158 10.22 -11.94 6.98
N TYR A 159 10.24 -11.59 8.27
CA TYR A 159 10.91 -10.40 8.78
C TYR A 159 12.42 -10.41 8.46
N GLY A 160 13.10 -11.54 8.72
CA GLY A 160 14.51 -11.70 8.36
C GLY A 160 14.74 -11.46 6.86
N ARG A 161 13.92 -12.08 6.01
CA ARG A 161 14.02 -11.87 4.56
C ARG A 161 13.74 -10.43 4.14
N LEU A 162 12.76 -9.76 4.75
CA LEU A 162 12.48 -8.35 4.48
C LEU A 162 13.68 -7.46 4.75
N LYS A 163 14.41 -7.68 5.85
CA LYS A 163 15.65 -6.94 6.17
C LYS A 163 16.71 -7.07 5.07
N ASP A 164 16.78 -8.22 4.43
CA ASP A 164 17.75 -8.47 3.35
C ASP A 164 17.34 -7.81 2.01
N ILE A 165 16.05 -7.76 1.72
CA ILE A 165 15.53 -7.26 0.43
C ILE A 165 15.31 -5.75 0.43
N VAL A 166 14.93 -5.15 1.55
CA VAL A 166 14.54 -3.74 1.64
C VAL A 166 15.79 -2.86 1.77
N GLN A 167 16.60 -2.82 0.70
CA GLN A 167 17.81 -1.99 0.67
C GLN A 167 17.62 -0.68 -0.10
N LYS A 168 16.57 -0.56 -0.91
CA LYS A 168 16.28 0.59 -1.76
C LYS A 168 14.93 1.19 -1.43
N PRO A 169 14.78 2.53 -1.52
CA PRO A 169 13.49 3.16 -1.36
C PRO A 169 12.55 2.74 -2.48
N TYR A 170 11.27 2.59 -2.15
CA TYR A 170 10.22 2.36 -3.13
C TYR A 170 9.91 3.64 -3.90
N THR A 171 9.67 3.52 -5.21
CA THR A 171 9.15 4.64 -6.01
C THR A 171 7.71 4.92 -5.59
N PHE A 172 7.36 6.17 -5.38
CA PHE A 172 6.03 6.57 -4.94
C PHE A 172 5.38 7.58 -5.90
N VAL A 173 4.11 7.34 -6.23
CA VAL A 173 3.28 8.25 -7.02
C VAL A 173 2.08 8.67 -6.18
N LEU A 174 2.01 9.95 -5.81
CA LEU A 174 0.85 10.53 -5.15
C LEU A 174 -0.29 10.67 -6.16
N SER A 175 -1.29 9.81 -6.08
CA SER A 175 -2.38 9.76 -7.05
C SER A 175 -3.64 9.13 -6.49
N ASP A 176 -4.79 9.71 -6.85
CA ASP A 176 -6.05 9.00 -6.84
C ASP A 176 -6.00 7.89 -7.91
N ILE A 177 -6.64 6.76 -7.65
CA ILE A 177 -6.68 5.61 -8.57
C ILE A 177 -7.32 5.98 -9.93
N LYS A 178 -8.27 6.89 -9.96
CA LYS A 178 -8.91 7.36 -11.20
C LYS A 178 -7.94 8.05 -12.16
N ASP A 179 -6.88 8.70 -11.60
CA ASP A 179 -5.89 9.46 -12.36
C ASP A 179 -4.62 8.65 -12.60
N LEU A 180 -4.48 7.49 -11.96
CA LEU A 180 -3.26 6.68 -11.94
C LEU A 180 -2.83 6.27 -13.34
N GLY A 181 -3.77 5.81 -14.15
CA GLY A 181 -3.48 5.41 -15.52
C GLY A 181 -2.92 6.54 -16.40
N ALA A 182 -3.26 7.82 -16.10
CA ALA A 182 -2.71 8.97 -16.82
C ALA A 182 -1.32 9.39 -16.32
N LYS A 183 -1.03 9.15 -15.03
CA LYS A 183 0.24 9.56 -14.40
C LYS A 183 1.38 8.58 -14.59
N ILE A 184 1.07 7.29 -14.78
CA ILE A 184 2.06 6.23 -14.92
C ILE A 184 2.21 5.85 -16.40
N THR A 185 3.45 5.87 -16.90
CA THR A 185 3.80 5.47 -18.26
C THR A 185 4.43 4.09 -18.34
N LYS A 186 4.87 3.55 -17.21
CA LYS A 186 5.44 2.20 -17.10
C LYS A 186 4.36 1.14 -17.13
N THR A 187 4.75 -0.08 -17.50
CA THR A 187 3.89 -1.27 -17.44
C THR A 187 4.41 -2.28 -16.42
N TYR A 188 3.52 -3.13 -15.92
CA TYR A 188 3.74 -4.02 -14.79
C TYR A 188 3.26 -5.43 -15.09
N ASP A 189 3.93 -6.41 -14.50
CA ASP A 189 3.50 -7.80 -14.54
C ASP A 189 2.41 -8.06 -13.50
N PHE A 190 2.37 -7.22 -12.45
CA PHE A 190 1.39 -7.33 -11.39
C PHE A 190 0.98 -5.95 -10.86
N VAL A 191 -0.32 -5.70 -10.78
CA VAL A 191 -0.92 -4.50 -10.20
C VAL A 191 -1.83 -4.91 -9.06
N HIS A 192 -1.52 -4.47 -7.84
CA HIS A 192 -2.32 -4.76 -6.64
C HIS A 192 -2.97 -3.49 -6.13
N VAL A 193 -4.27 -3.38 -6.29
CA VAL A 193 -5.03 -2.18 -5.91
C VAL A 193 -5.80 -2.34 -4.59
N SER A 194 -5.59 -3.48 -3.88
CA SER A 194 -6.24 -3.70 -2.59
C SER A 194 -7.76 -3.50 -2.65
N ASN A 195 -8.35 -2.97 -1.60
CA ASN A 195 -9.77 -2.68 -1.49
C ASN A 195 -10.15 -1.24 -1.91
N ILE A 196 -9.32 -0.56 -2.69
CA ILE A 196 -9.60 0.83 -3.12
C ILE A 196 -10.95 0.94 -3.83
N PHE A 197 -11.36 -0.10 -4.58
CA PHE A 197 -12.63 -0.09 -5.30
C PHE A 197 -13.87 -0.09 -4.40
N ASP A 198 -13.74 -0.39 -3.10
CA ASP A 198 -14.83 -0.20 -2.14
C ASP A 198 -15.17 1.30 -1.93
N TYR A 199 -14.25 2.18 -2.29
CA TYR A 199 -14.37 3.65 -2.17
C TYR A 199 -14.60 4.35 -3.52
N VAL A 200 -14.53 3.64 -4.62
CA VAL A 200 -14.86 4.17 -5.95
C VAL A 200 -16.37 4.05 -6.16
N PRO A 201 -17.06 5.14 -6.59
CA PRO A 201 -18.49 5.07 -6.92
C PRO A 201 -18.76 3.94 -7.92
N ARG A 202 -19.82 3.18 -7.66
CA ARG A 202 -20.14 1.96 -8.42
C ARG A 202 -20.28 2.21 -9.93
N ASP A 203 -20.88 3.34 -10.30
CA ASP A 203 -21.06 3.77 -11.69
C ASP A 203 -19.75 4.15 -12.38
N LYS A 204 -18.69 4.45 -11.62
CA LYS A 204 -17.34 4.79 -12.10
C LYS A 204 -16.36 3.63 -12.08
N SER A 205 -16.67 2.57 -11.37
CA SER A 205 -15.73 1.45 -11.14
C SER A 205 -15.24 0.82 -12.44
N PHE A 206 -16.10 0.67 -13.45
CA PHE A 206 -15.71 0.11 -14.75
C PHE A 206 -14.71 1.02 -15.48
N ASP A 207 -14.97 2.32 -15.55
CA ASP A 207 -14.11 3.27 -16.25
C ASP A 207 -12.74 3.40 -15.58
N VAL A 208 -12.75 3.48 -14.23
CA VAL A 208 -11.53 3.53 -13.44
C VAL A 208 -10.71 2.26 -13.67
N LEU A 209 -11.32 1.08 -13.57
CA LEU A 209 -10.64 -0.19 -13.76
C LEU A 209 -10.11 -0.32 -15.20
N SER A 210 -10.90 0.09 -16.21
CA SER A 210 -10.48 0.10 -17.61
C SER A 210 -9.26 0.98 -17.86
N SER A 211 -9.14 2.09 -17.15
CA SER A 211 -7.99 2.99 -17.26
C SER A 211 -6.68 2.36 -16.79
N LEU A 212 -6.75 1.33 -15.92
CA LEU A 212 -5.58 0.61 -15.41
C LEU A 212 -5.10 -0.51 -16.35
N LEU A 213 -5.93 -0.96 -17.30
CA LEU A 213 -5.58 -2.10 -18.17
C LEU A 213 -4.30 -1.85 -18.99
N LYS A 214 -4.07 -0.60 -19.38
CA LYS A 214 -2.87 -0.22 -20.14
C LYS A 214 -1.58 -0.30 -19.34
N LEU A 215 -1.68 -0.34 -18.00
CA LEU A 215 -0.54 -0.47 -17.10
C LEU A 215 -0.04 -1.92 -16.98
N VAL A 216 -0.72 -2.89 -17.60
CA VAL A 216 -0.43 -4.31 -17.40
C VAL A 216 0.23 -4.91 -18.64
N ASN A 217 1.34 -5.59 -18.42
CA ASN A 217 2.05 -6.34 -19.47
C ASN A 217 1.21 -7.52 -19.99
N PRO A 218 1.47 -8.06 -21.20
CA PRO A 218 0.95 -9.37 -21.61
C PRO A 218 1.26 -10.43 -20.53
N ASN A 219 0.31 -11.29 -20.21
CA ASN A 219 0.33 -12.28 -19.12
C ASN A 219 0.42 -11.67 -17.70
N GLY A 220 0.35 -10.37 -17.57
CA GLY A 220 0.29 -9.70 -16.27
C GLY A 220 -1.11 -9.73 -15.65
N ARG A 221 -1.22 -9.33 -14.39
CA ARG A 221 -2.46 -9.42 -13.62
C ARG A 221 -2.76 -8.13 -12.86
N ILE A 222 -4.06 -7.81 -12.73
CA ILE A 222 -4.57 -6.85 -11.75
C ILE A 222 -5.28 -7.64 -10.67
N LEU A 223 -4.93 -7.40 -9.41
CA LEU A 223 -5.63 -7.94 -8.25
C LEU A 223 -6.41 -6.85 -7.56
N VAL A 224 -7.70 -7.09 -7.40
CA VAL A 224 -8.65 -6.24 -6.69
C VAL A 224 -9.22 -7.03 -5.52
N HIS A 225 -9.02 -6.55 -4.31
CA HIS A 225 -9.65 -7.12 -3.12
C HIS A 225 -10.89 -6.30 -2.77
N ASN A 226 -12.00 -6.95 -2.51
CA ASN A 226 -13.25 -6.29 -2.12
C ASN A 226 -13.64 -6.72 -0.72
N GLN A 227 -13.81 -5.77 0.17
CA GLN A 227 -14.45 -6.06 1.45
C GLN A 227 -16.00 -5.94 1.32
N MET A 228 -16.48 -5.11 0.40
CA MET A 228 -17.89 -4.79 0.23
C MET A 228 -18.56 -5.33 -1.06
N VAL A 229 -17.96 -6.24 -1.79
CA VAL A 229 -18.58 -6.99 -2.93
C VAL A 229 -18.87 -6.18 -4.21
N TRP A 230 -18.42 -4.93 -4.35
CA TRP A 230 -18.88 -4.06 -5.44
C TRP A 230 -18.09 -4.16 -6.76
N SER A 231 -16.80 -4.47 -6.73
CA SER A 231 -15.96 -4.44 -7.94
C SER A 231 -15.99 -5.73 -8.77
N GLY A 232 -16.51 -6.83 -8.22
CA GLY A 232 -16.67 -8.08 -8.97
C GLY A 232 -17.42 -7.92 -10.29
N PRO A 233 -18.56 -7.22 -10.34
CA PRO A 233 -19.28 -6.94 -11.59
C PRO A 233 -18.44 -6.16 -12.61
N SER A 234 -17.63 -5.19 -12.17
CA SER A 234 -16.75 -4.43 -13.07
C SER A 234 -15.65 -5.30 -13.65
N CYS A 235 -15.03 -6.18 -12.87
CA CYS A 235 -14.03 -7.14 -13.36
C CYS A 235 -14.63 -8.10 -14.40
N ARG A 236 -15.83 -8.60 -14.16
CA ARG A 236 -16.56 -9.44 -15.14
C ARG A 236 -16.81 -8.69 -16.43
N LYS A 237 -17.33 -7.48 -16.35
CA LYS A 237 -17.61 -6.62 -17.50
C LYS A 237 -16.35 -6.31 -18.32
N ILE A 238 -15.18 -6.14 -17.69
CA ILE A 238 -13.90 -6.01 -18.39
C ILE A 238 -13.61 -7.24 -19.23
N ALA A 239 -13.70 -8.45 -18.65
CA ALA A 239 -13.42 -9.69 -19.36
C ALA A 239 -14.43 -9.95 -20.52
N GLU A 240 -15.70 -9.51 -20.35
CA GLU A 240 -16.73 -9.59 -21.39
C GLU A 240 -16.50 -8.56 -22.50
N THR A 241 -15.93 -7.41 -22.20
CA THR A 241 -15.74 -6.30 -23.16
C THR A 241 -14.42 -6.44 -23.95
N PHE A 242 -13.38 -6.93 -23.32
CA PHE A 242 -12.03 -6.99 -23.88
C PHE A 242 -11.56 -8.46 -24.05
N ASN A 243 -11.53 -8.96 -25.26
CA ASN A 243 -11.21 -10.36 -25.59
C ASN A 243 -9.85 -10.86 -25.10
N ASN A 244 -8.94 -9.94 -24.78
CA ASN A 244 -7.62 -10.25 -24.25
C ASN A 244 -7.52 -10.21 -22.72
N TRP A 245 -8.65 -10.26 -22.03
CA TRP A 245 -8.71 -10.29 -20.59
C TRP A 245 -9.56 -11.45 -20.07
N ARG A 246 -9.13 -12.04 -18.95
CA ARG A 246 -9.84 -13.09 -18.22
C ARG A 246 -10.11 -12.64 -16.78
N HIS A 247 -11.34 -12.86 -16.31
CA HIS A 247 -11.69 -12.63 -14.90
C HIS A 247 -11.64 -13.96 -14.14
N ILE A 248 -10.92 -13.98 -13.05
CA ILE A 248 -10.84 -15.08 -12.08
C ILE A 248 -11.36 -14.54 -10.75
N LYS A 249 -12.39 -15.19 -10.21
CA LYS A 249 -12.91 -14.87 -8.87
C LYS A 249 -12.42 -15.93 -7.91
N GLU A 250 -11.76 -15.50 -6.85
CA GLU A 250 -11.26 -16.35 -5.78
C GLU A 250 -12.08 -16.17 -4.49
N LYS A 251 -11.77 -16.98 -3.49
CA LYS A 251 -12.34 -16.86 -2.15
C LYS A 251 -12.04 -15.47 -1.57
N ASP A 252 -12.75 -15.10 -0.52
CA ASP A 252 -12.55 -13.83 0.23
C ASP A 252 -12.64 -12.56 -0.63
N ASN A 253 -13.50 -12.62 -1.68
CA ASN A 253 -13.76 -11.48 -2.56
C ASN A 253 -12.53 -10.95 -3.33
N ILE A 254 -11.56 -11.79 -3.61
CA ILE A 254 -10.44 -11.46 -4.49
C ILE A 254 -10.88 -11.66 -5.94
N ASN A 255 -10.71 -10.60 -6.73
CA ASN A 255 -10.94 -10.60 -8.15
C ASN A 255 -9.62 -10.37 -8.88
N ILE A 256 -9.32 -11.21 -9.86
CA ILE A 256 -8.10 -11.13 -10.64
C ILE A 256 -8.49 -10.93 -12.10
N LEU A 257 -7.97 -9.87 -12.70
CA LEU A 257 -7.97 -9.68 -14.15
C LEU A 257 -6.62 -10.09 -14.69
N GLU A 258 -6.61 -11.10 -15.55
CA GLU A 258 -5.41 -11.58 -16.21
C GLU A 258 -5.45 -11.18 -17.67
N ARG A 259 -4.38 -10.52 -18.14
CA ARG A 259 -4.21 -10.20 -19.55
C ARG A 259 -3.72 -11.44 -20.31
N ILE A 260 -4.55 -11.93 -21.23
CA ILE A 260 -4.19 -13.03 -22.11
C ILE A 260 -3.35 -12.46 -23.27
N ARG A 261 -2.51 -13.27 -23.87
CA ARG A 261 -1.65 -12.88 -25.00
C ARG A 261 -2.45 -12.33 -26.17
#